data_9eae349220d58a7bc5a49a1115e4089c
#
_entry.id   9eae349220d58a7bc5a49a1115e4089c
#
_cell.length_a   1.000
_cell.length_b   1.000
_cell.length_c   1.000
_cell.angle_alpha   90.00
_cell.angle_beta   90.00
_cell.angle_gamma   90.00
#
_symmetry.space_group_name_H-M   'P 1'
#
loop_
_entity.id
_entity.type
_entity.pdbx_description
1 polymer ?
#
loop_
_entity_poly.entity_id
_entity_poly.type
_entity_poly.pdbx_seq_one_letter_code
_entity_poly.pdbx_strand_id
1 'polypeptide(L)'
;MTSTRTDLSRRALLSATGAVSLAAILAACSDTGADGKAVSTGASIDYDTVINSGPVASDDVVTASSWASAIRQAGVFRTGGTMTLPVFSSQDAATGRVSGFDAAIGQVLARYIIGGDDARALLDISQVTSDTRETSLENGTVQAVIATYSITPARDEKIDFAGPYYASGQGLLVRADEDGITGVGDLAGVKVAGQSGSSSVTA
;
A
#
# COMPACT_ATOMS: atom_id res chain seq x y z
N MET A 1 67.96 -41.60 -2.64
CA MET A 1 66.88 -41.19 -3.52
C MET A 1 65.68 -40.87 -2.65
N THR A 2 65.56 -39.58 -2.27
CA THR A 2 64.55 -39.07 -1.34
C THR A 2 63.46 -38.39 -2.15
N SER A 3 62.26 -38.95 -2.09
CA SER A 3 61.06 -38.42 -2.74
C SER A 3 60.39 -37.45 -1.78
N THR A 4 60.39 -36.15 -2.12
CA THR A 4 59.67 -35.09 -1.43
C THR A 4 58.23 -35.03 -1.94
N ARG A 5 57.27 -35.47 -1.10
CA ARG A 5 55.83 -35.22 -1.32
C ARG A 5 55.51 -33.82 -0.87
N THR A 6 55.06 -32.99 -1.79
CA THR A 6 54.47 -31.68 -1.52
C THR A 6 53.01 -31.86 -1.06
N ASP A 7 52.77 -31.67 0.24
CA ASP A 7 51.42 -31.58 0.81
C ASP A 7 50.74 -30.28 0.39
N LEU A 8 49.80 -30.37 -0.55
CA LEU A 8 48.89 -29.26 -0.89
C LEU A 8 47.81 -29.14 0.19
N SER A 9 47.92 -28.11 1.01
CA SER A 9 47.01 -27.82 2.07
C SER A 9 45.57 -27.64 1.56
N ARG A 10 44.62 -28.35 2.18
CA ARG A 10 43.18 -28.31 1.89
C ARG A 10 42.55 -26.91 2.02
N ARG A 11 43.28 -25.94 2.56
CA ARG A 11 42.86 -24.56 2.69
C ARG A 11 43.02 -23.73 1.39
N ALA A 12 43.86 -24.16 0.49
CA ALA A 12 44.08 -23.45 -0.79
C ALA A 12 43.03 -23.77 -1.85
N LEU A 13 42.25 -24.86 -1.70
CA LEU A 13 41.20 -25.24 -2.65
C LEU A 13 39.84 -24.61 -2.36
N LEU A 14 39.63 -24.05 -1.16
CA LEU A 14 38.35 -23.44 -0.78
C LEU A 14 38.26 -21.94 -1.11
N SER A 15 39.36 -21.29 -1.45
CA SER A 15 39.38 -19.86 -1.78
C SER A 15 39.21 -19.55 -3.26
N ALA A 16 39.27 -20.54 -4.16
CA ALA A 16 39.12 -20.33 -5.60
C ALA A 16 37.70 -20.58 -6.14
N THR A 17 36.84 -21.25 -5.38
CA THR A 17 35.46 -21.57 -5.80
C THR A 17 34.42 -20.62 -5.28
N GLY A 18 34.75 -19.72 -4.33
CA GLY A 18 33.81 -18.80 -3.71
C GLY A 18 33.49 -17.54 -4.53
N ALA A 19 34.35 -17.16 -5.47
CA ALA A 19 34.19 -15.90 -6.19
C ALA A 19 33.34 -16.00 -7.49
N VAL A 20 33.17 -17.21 -8.03
CA VAL A 20 32.43 -17.40 -9.29
C VAL A 20 30.94 -17.67 -9.05
N SER A 21 30.58 -18.18 -7.87
CA SER A 21 29.18 -18.52 -7.54
C SER A 21 28.31 -17.34 -7.08
N LEU A 22 28.92 -16.21 -6.60
CA LEU A 22 28.13 -15.02 -6.21
C LEU A 22 27.71 -14.17 -7.43
N ALA A 23 28.48 -14.19 -8.53
CA ALA A 23 28.12 -13.44 -9.72
C ALA A 23 26.98 -14.07 -10.54
N ALA A 24 26.78 -15.42 -10.40
CA ALA A 24 25.72 -16.13 -11.11
C ALA A 24 24.35 -16.04 -10.42
N ILE A 25 24.29 -15.72 -9.11
CA ILE A 25 23.04 -15.60 -8.38
C ILE A 25 22.41 -14.20 -8.57
N LEU A 26 23.19 -13.18 -8.88
CA LEU A 26 22.70 -11.83 -9.16
C LEU A 26 22.13 -11.67 -10.58
N ALA A 27 22.38 -12.62 -11.49
CA ALA A 27 21.83 -12.60 -12.85
C ALA A 27 20.46 -13.31 -12.98
N ALA A 28 19.99 -14.02 -11.94
CA ALA A 28 18.72 -14.76 -11.97
C ALA A 28 17.50 -13.95 -11.57
N CYS A 29 17.64 -12.66 -11.23
CA CYS A 29 16.55 -11.76 -10.89
C CYS A 29 16.27 -10.71 -11.98
N SER A 30 16.69 -10.95 -13.24
CA SER A 30 16.16 -10.20 -14.37
C SER A 30 14.89 -10.92 -14.83
N ASP A 31 13.76 -10.36 -14.49
CA ASP A 31 12.43 -10.75 -14.96
C ASP A 31 12.40 -10.55 -16.49
N THR A 32 12.65 -11.63 -17.23
CA THR A 32 12.42 -11.65 -18.66
C THR A 32 10.95 -11.98 -18.88
N GLY A 33 10.17 -10.96 -19.20
CA GLY A 33 8.82 -11.17 -19.72
C GLY A 33 8.85 -12.09 -20.94
N ALA A 34 7.73 -12.75 -21.23
CA ALA A 34 7.56 -13.78 -22.25
C ALA A 34 8.04 -13.40 -23.68
N ASP A 35 8.38 -12.15 -23.94
CA ASP A 35 8.86 -11.63 -25.22
C ASP A 35 10.36 -11.25 -25.24
N GLY A 36 11.13 -11.64 -24.22
CA GLY A 36 12.59 -11.40 -24.21
C GLY A 36 13.02 -9.93 -24.17
N LYS A 37 12.10 -8.99 -23.97
CA LYS A 37 12.41 -7.59 -23.71
C LYS A 37 12.63 -7.38 -22.22
N ALA A 38 13.83 -6.98 -21.85
CA ALA A 38 14.09 -6.49 -20.49
C ALA A 38 13.10 -5.36 -20.19
N VAL A 39 12.19 -5.59 -19.24
CA VAL A 39 11.40 -4.51 -18.68
C VAL A 39 12.38 -3.60 -17.97
N SER A 40 12.62 -2.42 -18.53
CA SER A 40 13.31 -1.34 -17.84
C SER A 40 12.51 -1.09 -16.55
N THR A 41 13.04 -1.54 -15.41
CA THR A 41 12.57 -1.07 -14.11
C THR A 41 12.83 0.42 -14.09
N GLY A 42 11.79 1.20 -14.37
CA GLY A 42 11.83 2.64 -14.18
C GLY A 42 12.40 2.92 -12.80
N ALA A 43 13.22 3.95 -12.69
CA ALA A 43 13.83 4.33 -11.42
C ALA A 43 12.76 4.25 -10.34
N SER A 44 12.96 3.41 -9.31
CA SER A 44 12.03 3.30 -8.20
C SER A 44 12.00 4.66 -7.52
N ILE A 45 10.88 5.36 -7.69
CA ILE A 45 10.69 6.65 -7.02
C ILE A 45 10.60 6.32 -5.52
N ASP A 46 11.49 6.93 -4.74
CA ASP A 46 11.48 6.76 -3.30
C ASP A 46 10.17 7.28 -2.70
N TYR A 47 9.52 6.44 -1.91
CA TYR A 47 8.21 6.72 -1.32
C TYR A 47 8.21 8.01 -0.48
N ASP A 48 9.23 8.20 0.35
CA ASP A 48 9.34 9.37 1.23
C ASP A 48 9.58 10.65 0.42
N THR A 49 10.29 10.57 -0.69
CA THR A 49 10.42 11.68 -1.65
C THR A 49 9.07 12.06 -2.22
N VAL A 50 8.24 11.10 -2.61
CA VAL A 50 6.91 11.39 -3.18
C VAL A 50 6.01 12.09 -2.18
N ILE A 51 5.85 11.55 -0.99
CA ILE A 51 4.92 12.11 0.00
C ILE A 51 5.36 13.47 0.53
N ASN A 52 6.65 13.78 0.46
CA ASN A 52 7.21 15.06 0.93
C ASN A 52 7.41 16.10 -0.19
N SER A 53 7.15 15.76 -1.46
CA SER A 53 7.39 16.67 -2.61
C SER A 53 6.22 17.58 -2.97
N GLY A 54 5.01 17.33 -2.46
CA GLY A 54 3.80 18.07 -2.80
C GLY A 54 3.80 19.52 -2.31
N PRO A 55 2.88 20.38 -2.81
CA PRO A 55 2.71 21.73 -2.31
C PRO A 55 2.14 21.75 -0.88
N VAL A 56 2.26 22.90 -0.23
CA VAL A 56 1.58 23.22 1.04
C VAL A 56 0.56 24.33 0.74
N ALA A 57 -0.64 24.18 1.27
CA ALA A 57 -1.70 25.16 1.10
C ALA A 57 -1.36 26.48 1.82
N SER A 58 -1.67 27.59 1.16
CA SER A 58 -1.55 28.91 1.76
C SER A 58 -2.58 29.11 2.90
N ASP A 59 -2.35 30.10 3.75
CA ASP A 59 -3.20 30.34 4.92
C ASP A 59 -4.64 30.68 4.53
N ASP A 60 -4.83 31.43 3.45
CA ASP A 60 -6.17 31.81 2.93
C ASP A 60 -6.94 30.55 2.46
N VAL A 61 -6.29 29.59 1.81
CA VAL A 61 -6.92 28.34 1.39
C VAL A 61 -7.37 27.52 2.61
N VAL A 62 -6.51 27.40 3.62
CA VAL A 62 -6.84 26.61 4.81
C VAL A 62 -7.90 27.29 5.66
N THR A 63 -7.85 28.61 5.83
CA THR A 63 -8.81 29.34 6.63
C THR A 63 -10.19 29.43 5.97
N ALA A 64 -10.29 29.24 4.67
CA ALA A 64 -11.56 29.10 3.97
C ALA A 64 -12.37 27.85 4.35
N SER A 65 -11.70 26.85 4.98
CA SER A 65 -12.32 25.61 5.45
C SER A 65 -12.13 25.46 6.95
N SER A 66 -13.23 25.43 7.71
CA SER A 66 -13.18 25.18 9.16
C SER A 66 -12.59 23.80 9.49
N TRP A 67 -12.87 22.80 8.66
CA TRP A 67 -12.31 21.46 8.78
C TRP A 67 -10.79 21.45 8.59
N ALA A 68 -10.28 22.07 7.52
CA ALA A 68 -8.84 22.16 7.27
C ALA A 68 -8.13 23.01 8.35
N SER A 69 -8.77 24.10 8.79
CA SER A 69 -8.26 24.94 9.87
C SER A 69 -8.08 24.17 11.18
N ALA A 70 -9.06 23.33 11.54
CA ALA A 70 -8.98 22.50 12.73
C ALA A 70 -7.84 21.45 12.66
N ILE A 71 -7.62 20.84 11.47
CA ILE A 71 -6.52 19.91 11.24
C ILE A 71 -5.18 20.63 11.37
N ARG A 72 -5.00 21.78 10.73
CA ARG A 72 -3.75 22.58 10.81
C ARG A 72 -3.46 23.00 12.25
N GLN A 73 -4.47 23.45 12.98
CA GLN A 73 -4.32 23.85 14.39
C GLN A 73 -3.95 22.67 15.29
N ALA A 74 -4.49 21.48 15.02
CA ALA A 74 -4.16 20.25 15.74
C ALA A 74 -2.74 19.73 15.43
N GLY A 75 -2.15 20.11 14.29
CA GLY A 75 -0.85 19.66 13.85
C GLY A 75 -0.80 18.16 13.45
N VAL A 76 -1.96 17.51 13.38
CA VAL A 76 -2.10 16.11 12.98
C VAL A 76 -3.43 15.88 12.26
N PHE A 77 -3.38 15.12 11.19
CA PHE A 77 -4.55 14.67 10.44
C PHE A 77 -4.91 13.23 10.84
N ARG A 78 -6.05 13.05 11.50
CA ARG A 78 -6.53 11.73 11.92
C ARG A 78 -7.40 11.11 10.87
N THR A 79 -7.00 9.94 10.37
CA THR A 79 -7.73 9.22 9.32
C THR A 79 -8.05 7.79 9.71
N GLY A 80 -9.17 7.28 9.20
CA GLY A 80 -9.43 5.85 9.17
C GLY A 80 -8.78 5.24 7.94
N GLY A 81 -8.02 4.17 8.13
CA GLY A 81 -7.35 3.44 7.07
C GLY A 81 -7.26 1.96 7.37
N THR A 82 -6.71 1.19 6.44
CA THR A 82 -6.29 -0.18 6.71
C THR A 82 -4.79 -0.20 6.97
N MET A 83 -4.31 -1.16 7.77
CA MET A 83 -2.88 -1.35 8.02
C MET A 83 -2.42 -2.74 7.56
N THR A 84 -3.27 -3.46 6.84
CA THR A 84 -3.05 -4.86 6.47
C THR A 84 -3.31 -5.15 4.99
N LEU A 85 -3.49 -4.11 4.17
CA LEU A 85 -3.75 -4.25 2.74
C LEU A 85 -2.49 -3.87 1.95
N PRO A 86 -1.67 -4.84 1.51
CA PRO A 86 -0.48 -4.55 0.70
C PRO A 86 -0.82 -3.70 -0.53
N VAL A 87 0.13 -2.87 -0.99
CA VAL A 87 -0.01 -1.91 -2.10
C VAL A 87 -0.86 -0.69 -1.73
N PHE A 88 -1.98 -0.82 -1.03
CA PHE A 88 -2.84 0.31 -0.67
C PHE A 88 -2.49 0.93 0.67
N SER A 89 -2.47 0.15 1.74
CA SER A 89 -2.06 0.64 3.06
C SER A 89 -1.63 -0.53 3.93
N SER A 90 -0.35 -0.61 4.24
CA SER A 90 0.25 -1.67 5.03
C SER A 90 1.23 -1.10 6.04
N GLN A 91 1.16 -1.60 7.27
CA GLN A 91 2.11 -1.26 8.33
C GLN A 91 3.26 -2.26 8.33
N ASP A 92 4.46 -1.75 8.28
CA ASP A 92 5.67 -2.53 8.49
C ASP A 92 5.81 -2.92 9.96
N ALA A 93 5.89 -4.20 10.23
CA ALA A 93 5.88 -4.74 11.60
C ALA A 93 7.15 -4.40 12.40
N ALA A 94 8.27 -4.15 11.73
CA ALA A 94 9.54 -3.85 12.39
C ALA A 94 9.68 -2.37 12.74
N THR A 95 9.20 -1.50 11.85
CA THR A 95 9.35 -0.04 11.99
C THR A 95 8.08 0.68 12.44
N GLY A 96 6.92 0.02 12.36
CA GLY A 96 5.61 0.64 12.59
C GLY A 96 5.17 1.62 11.49
N ARG A 97 5.98 1.81 10.44
CA ARG A 97 5.69 2.78 9.37
C ARG A 97 4.57 2.26 8.47
N VAL A 98 3.60 3.10 8.18
CA VAL A 98 2.54 2.77 7.22
C VAL A 98 2.90 3.34 5.85
N SER A 99 2.72 2.54 4.80
CA SER A 99 2.99 2.91 3.41
C SER A 99 1.98 2.27 2.46
N GLY A 100 1.91 2.77 1.24
CA GLY A 100 1.00 2.31 0.20
C GLY A 100 0.21 3.48 -0.40
N PHE A 101 -0.61 3.19 -1.39
CA PHE A 101 -1.30 4.21 -2.19
C PHE A 101 -2.28 5.05 -1.34
N ASP A 102 -3.18 4.41 -0.57
CA ASP A 102 -4.12 5.10 0.31
C ASP A 102 -3.40 5.88 1.41
N ALA A 103 -2.35 5.27 2.01
CA ALA A 103 -1.53 5.92 3.02
C ALA A 103 -0.81 7.15 2.46
N ALA A 104 -0.28 7.07 1.23
CA ALA A 104 0.37 8.19 0.56
C ALA A 104 -0.59 9.36 0.33
N ILE A 105 -1.83 9.10 -0.10
CA ILE A 105 -2.86 10.14 -0.26
C ILE A 105 -3.10 10.84 1.07
N GLY A 106 -3.26 10.10 2.16
CA GLY A 106 -3.43 10.68 3.50
C GLY A 106 -2.24 11.53 3.94
N GLN A 107 -1.01 11.04 3.72
CA GLN A 107 0.23 11.73 4.07
C GLN A 107 0.44 13.00 3.26
N VAL A 108 0.21 12.95 1.93
CA VAL A 108 0.27 14.14 1.07
C VAL A 108 -0.78 15.17 1.47
N LEU A 109 -2.00 14.73 1.77
CA LEU A 109 -3.07 15.62 2.20
C LEU A 109 -2.79 16.24 3.59
N ALA A 110 -2.26 15.46 4.53
CA ALA A 110 -1.82 15.95 5.84
C ALA A 110 -0.77 17.07 5.67
N ARG A 111 0.26 16.81 4.84
CA ARG A 111 1.30 17.79 4.55
C ARG A 111 0.74 19.02 3.81
N TYR A 112 -0.17 18.83 2.86
CA TYR A 112 -0.83 19.94 2.16
C TYR A 112 -1.54 20.88 3.12
N ILE A 113 -2.30 20.32 4.07
CA ILE A 113 -3.08 21.10 5.02
C ILE A 113 -2.20 21.72 6.12
N ILE A 114 -1.30 20.95 6.72
CA ILE A 114 -0.56 21.32 7.93
C ILE A 114 0.76 22.04 7.59
N GLY A 115 1.45 21.59 6.54
CA GLY A 115 2.83 21.98 6.23
C GLY A 115 3.85 21.07 6.93
N GLY A 116 5.14 21.38 6.79
CA GLY A 116 6.25 20.61 7.37
C GLY A 116 6.93 19.68 6.38
N ASP A 117 8.00 19.02 6.84
CA ASP A 117 8.93 18.27 5.98
C ASP A 117 8.82 16.75 6.15
N ASP A 118 8.02 16.27 7.11
CA ASP A 118 7.76 14.84 7.34
C ASP A 118 6.25 14.55 7.31
N ALA A 119 5.75 14.22 6.12
CA ALA A 119 4.34 13.90 5.89
C ALA A 119 3.85 12.70 6.71
N ARG A 120 4.75 11.77 7.07
CA ARG A 120 4.38 10.60 7.90
C ARG A 120 4.03 11.00 9.32
N ALA A 121 4.79 11.91 9.89
CA ALA A 121 4.57 12.39 11.26
C ALA A 121 3.29 13.24 11.38
N LEU A 122 2.77 13.76 10.28
CA LEU A 122 1.56 14.58 10.23
C LEU A 122 0.26 13.78 10.11
N LEU A 123 0.35 12.48 9.86
CA LEU A 123 -0.81 11.59 9.66
C LEU A 123 -0.90 10.56 10.78
N ASP A 124 -2.05 10.50 11.43
CA ASP A 124 -2.42 9.43 12.37
C ASP A 124 -3.48 8.53 11.72
N ILE A 125 -3.15 7.26 11.50
CA ILE A 125 -4.04 6.29 10.85
C ILE A 125 -4.59 5.33 11.90
N SER A 126 -5.90 5.39 12.13
CA SER A 126 -6.62 4.41 12.92
C SER A 126 -7.12 3.26 12.04
N GLN A 127 -6.90 2.00 12.46
CA GLN A 127 -7.42 0.84 11.75
C GLN A 127 -8.95 0.87 11.73
N VAL A 128 -9.54 0.82 10.52
CA VAL A 128 -10.98 0.65 10.34
C VAL A 128 -11.28 -0.59 9.49
N THR A 129 -12.50 -1.07 9.61
CA THR A 129 -13.08 -2.13 8.77
C THR A 129 -14.17 -1.56 7.88
N SER A 130 -14.71 -2.34 6.95
CA SER A 130 -15.85 -1.91 6.14
C SER A 130 -17.09 -1.58 6.97
N ASP A 131 -17.25 -2.20 8.14
CA ASP A 131 -18.39 -1.97 9.03
C ASP A 131 -18.20 -0.73 9.94
N THR A 132 -16.95 -0.33 10.24
CA THR A 132 -16.69 0.70 11.27
C THR A 132 -16.33 2.07 10.72
N ARG A 133 -16.00 2.19 9.42
CA ARG A 133 -15.49 3.44 8.84
C ARG A 133 -16.51 4.57 8.81
N GLU A 134 -17.81 4.27 8.53
CA GLU A 134 -18.89 5.28 8.57
C GLU A 134 -19.06 5.82 10.00
N THR A 135 -19.22 4.93 10.97
CA THR A 135 -19.36 5.31 12.38
C THR A 135 -18.15 6.09 12.91
N SER A 136 -16.94 5.78 12.44
CA SER A 136 -15.74 6.53 12.85
C SER A 136 -15.71 7.97 12.33
N LEU A 137 -16.33 8.23 11.18
CA LEU A 137 -16.56 9.58 10.65
C LEU A 137 -17.68 10.30 11.42
N GLU A 138 -18.84 9.65 11.56
CA GLU A 138 -20.02 10.22 12.20
C GLU A 138 -19.77 10.66 13.64
N ASN A 139 -18.99 9.88 14.40
CA ASN A 139 -18.65 10.20 15.79
C ASN A 139 -17.41 11.08 15.96
N GLY A 140 -16.77 11.48 14.86
CA GLY A 140 -15.60 12.37 14.87
C GLY A 140 -14.31 11.72 15.38
N THR A 141 -14.25 10.39 15.51
CA THR A 141 -13.01 9.68 15.87
C THR A 141 -11.91 9.95 14.85
N VAL A 142 -12.29 9.99 13.57
CA VAL A 142 -11.41 10.36 12.45
C VAL A 142 -12.02 11.52 11.65
N GLN A 143 -11.17 12.27 10.97
CA GLN A 143 -11.56 13.42 10.18
C GLN A 143 -11.78 13.08 8.70
N ALA A 144 -11.23 11.96 8.26
CA ALA A 144 -11.46 11.38 6.93
C ALA A 144 -11.22 9.85 6.98
N VAL A 145 -11.71 9.13 5.96
CA VAL A 145 -11.41 7.73 5.74
C VAL A 145 -10.81 7.56 4.35
N ILE A 146 -9.61 6.93 4.29
CA ILE A 146 -8.91 6.60 3.06
C ILE A 146 -8.55 5.10 3.16
N ALA A 147 -9.45 4.25 2.65
CA ALA A 147 -9.43 2.80 2.92
C ALA A 147 -10.08 1.98 1.80
N THR A 148 -9.66 2.20 0.53
CA THR A 148 -10.28 1.56 -0.64
C THR A 148 -11.83 1.63 -0.59
N TYR A 149 -12.35 2.80 -0.22
CA TYR A 149 -13.75 2.98 0.12
C TYR A 149 -14.59 3.31 -1.13
N SER A 150 -15.40 2.35 -1.58
CA SER A 150 -16.27 2.53 -2.75
C SER A 150 -17.33 3.59 -2.48
N ILE A 151 -17.45 4.55 -3.39
CA ILE A 151 -18.55 5.52 -3.43
C ILE A 151 -19.81 4.78 -3.88
N THR A 152 -20.86 4.82 -3.07
CA THR A 152 -22.17 4.26 -3.42
C THR A 152 -23.27 5.22 -2.98
N PRO A 153 -24.45 5.24 -3.65
CA PRO A 153 -25.55 6.12 -3.26
C PRO A 153 -25.94 6.00 -1.77
N ALA A 154 -26.02 4.77 -1.26
CA ALA A 154 -26.38 4.53 0.13
C ALA A 154 -25.36 5.06 1.16
N ARG A 155 -24.08 5.21 0.77
CA ARG A 155 -23.05 5.81 1.61
C ARG A 155 -23.03 7.31 1.48
N ASP A 156 -23.27 7.82 0.27
CA ASP A 156 -23.36 9.28 -0.03
C ASP A 156 -24.53 9.97 0.70
N GLU A 157 -25.55 9.19 1.11
CA GLU A 157 -26.63 9.68 1.98
C GLU A 157 -26.17 9.95 3.44
N LYS A 158 -25.00 9.43 3.86
CA LYS A 158 -24.53 9.51 5.24
C LYS A 158 -23.28 10.33 5.42
N ILE A 159 -22.40 10.31 4.42
CA ILE A 159 -21.07 10.93 4.46
C ILE A 159 -20.76 11.57 3.11
N ASP A 160 -19.98 12.64 3.11
CA ASP A 160 -19.50 13.27 1.89
C ASP A 160 -18.29 12.53 1.33
N PHE A 161 -18.17 12.48 0.00
CA PHE A 161 -17.01 11.92 -0.71
C PHE A 161 -16.24 12.99 -1.48
N ALA A 162 -14.91 12.94 -1.40
CA ALA A 162 -14.00 13.70 -2.24
C ALA A 162 -13.30 12.73 -3.21
N GLY A 163 -13.64 12.79 -4.47
CA GLY A 163 -13.05 11.88 -5.44
C GLY A 163 -14.09 11.28 -6.35
N PRO A 164 -13.77 10.24 -7.14
CA PRO A 164 -12.88 9.10 -6.84
C PRO A 164 -11.39 9.36 -7.11
N TYR A 165 -10.52 8.75 -6.33
CA TYR A 165 -9.08 8.78 -6.54
C TYR A 165 -8.52 7.49 -7.17
N TYR A 166 -9.34 6.44 -7.23
CA TYR A 166 -9.00 5.16 -7.84
C TYR A 166 -10.25 4.51 -8.45
N ALA A 167 -10.09 3.86 -9.59
CA ALA A 167 -11.16 3.08 -10.22
C ALA A 167 -10.83 1.58 -10.13
N SER A 168 -11.78 0.79 -9.66
CA SER A 168 -11.65 -0.65 -9.51
C SER A 168 -12.98 -1.34 -9.82
N GLY A 169 -12.95 -2.68 -9.95
CA GLY A 169 -14.12 -3.53 -10.14
C GLY A 169 -14.17 -4.65 -9.13
N GLN A 170 -15.29 -5.37 -9.11
CA GLN A 170 -15.42 -6.60 -8.35
C GLN A 170 -14.64 -7.72 -9.06
N GLY A 171 -13.97 -8.56 -8.27
CA GLY A 171 -13.26 -9.74 -8.74
C GLY A 171 -13.72 -10.97 -7.99
N LEU A 172 -13.69 -12.11 -8.65
CA LEU A 172 -13.90 -13.41 -8.03
C LEU A 172 -12.56 -14.07 -7.77
N LEU A 173 -12.32 -14.48 -6.53
CA LEU A 173 -11.19 -15.31 -6.16
C LEU A 173 -11.70 -16.72 -5.95
N VAL A 174 -11.21 -17.65 -6.75
CA VAL A 174 -11.51 -19.08 -6.66
C VAL A 174 -10.23 -19.86 -6.36
N ARG A 175 -10.36 -21.14 -5.98
CA ARG A 175 -9.19 -22.01 -5.82
C ARG A 175 -8.51 -22.23 -7.17
N ALA A 176 -7.21 -22.48 -7.15
CA ALA A 176 -6.44 -22.69 -8.37
C ALA A 176 -6.85 -23.94 -9.19
N ASP A 177 -7.51 -24.88 -8.53
CA ASP A 177 -8.04 -26.13 -9.09
C ASP A 177 -9.55 -26.06 -9.39
N GLU A 178 -10.15 -24.86 -9.36
CA GLU A 178 -11.58 -24.65 -9.66
C GLU A 178 -11.77 -24.30 -11.12
N ASP A 179 -12.31 -25.24 -11.89
CA ASP A 179 -12.54 -25.09 -13.33
C ASP A 179 -14.01 -24.78 -13.69
N GLY A 180 -14.92 -24.91 -12.73
CA GLY A 180 -16.36 -24.75 -12.96
C GLY A 180 -16.85 -23.30 -12.82
N ILE A 181 -16.06 -22.40 -12.22
CA ILE A 181 -16.41 -20.99 -12.00
C ILE A 181 -15.52 -20.10 -12.84
N THR A 182 -16.04 -19.63 -13.95
CA THR A 182 -15.35 -18.74 -14.91
C THR A 182 -15.85 -17.30 -14.84
N GLY A 183 -17.01 -17.08 -14.22
CA GLY A 183 -17.63 -15.78 -14.10
C GLY A 183 -18.82 -15.77 -13.15
N VAL A 184 -19.45 -14.61 -13.01
CA VAL A 184 -20.62 -14.42 -12.11
C VAL A 184 -21.81 -15.29 -12.47
N GLY A 185 -21.95 -15.68 -13.74
CA GLY A 185 -23.03 -16.57 -14.21
C GLY A 185 -22.98 -17.97 -13.60
N ASP A 186 -21.81 -18.41 -13.14
CA ASP A 186 -21.60 -19.75 -12.61
C ASP A 186 -21.85 -19.82 -11.08
N LEU A 187 -22.20 -18.69 -10.46
CA LEU A 187 -22.37 -18.59 -9.00
C LEU A 187 -23.73 -19.10 -8.47
N ALA A 188 -24.65 -19.52 -9.34
CA ALA A 188 -25.96 -20.01 -8.91
C ALA A 188 -25.82 -21.23 -7.98
N GLY A 189 -26.24 -21.08 -6.71
CA GLY A 189 -26.13 -22.13 -5.69
C GLY A 189 -24.74 -22.29 -5.06
N VAL A 190 -23.75 -21.49 -5.47
CA VAL A 190 -22.42 -21.47 -4.88
C VAL A 190 -22.40 -20.61 -3.62
N LYS A 191 -21.67 -21.06 -2.59
CA LYS A 191 -21.43 -20.26 -1.40
C LYS A 191 -20.30 -19.29 -1.68
N VAL A 192 -20.61 -17.99 -1.68
CA VAL A 192 -19.64 -16.90 -1.86
C VAL A 192 -19.40 -16.23 -0.52
N ALA A 193 -18.14 -15.94 -0.21
CA ALA A 193 -17.74 -15.17 0.97
C ALA A 193 -17.32 -13.76 0.55
N GLY A 194 -17.70 -12.78 1.33
CA GLY A 194 -17.30 -11.37 1.17
C GLY A 194 -17.04 -10.73 2.52
N GLN A 195 -16.33 -9.63 2.54
CA GLN A 195 -16.14 -8.87 3.77
C GLN A 195 -17.44 -8.16 4.15
N SER A 196 -17.90 -8.34 5.39
CA SER A 196 -19.07 -7.62 5.92
C SER A 196 -18.91 -6.10 5.74
N GLY A 197 -20.02 -5.40 5.39
CA GLY A 197 -20.03 -3.96 5.14
C GLY A 197 -19.29 -3.50 3.87
N SER A 198 -18.70 -4.43 3.10
CA SER A 198 -18.09 -4.10 1.82
C SER A 198 -19.12 -4.09 0.68
N SER A 199 -18.82 -3.36 -0.41
CA SER A 199 -19.65 -3.34 -1.62
C SER A 199 -19.68 -4.69 -2.36
N SER A 200 -18.77 -5.62 -2.07
CA SER A 200 -18.76 -6.95 -2.67
C SER A 200 -19.89 -7.87 -2.16
N VAL A 201 -20.53 -7.52 -1.04
CA VAL A 201 -21.70 -8.28 -0.51
C VAL A 201 -23.00 -7.90 -1.19
N THR A 202 -23.04 -6.71 -1.80
CA THR A 202 -24.24 -6.14 -2.45
C THR A 202 -24.13 -6.02 -3.96
N ALA A 203 -23.01 -6.49 -4.53
CA ALA A 203 -22.71 -6.45 -5.97
C ALA A 203 -23.45 -7.52 -6.78
#